data_5634c97911a806595c1d56b6c96e21df
#
_entry.id   5634c97911a806595c1d56b6c96e21df
#
_cell.length_a   1.000
_cell.length_b   1.000
_cell.length_c   1.000
_cell.angle_alpha   90.00
_cell.angle_beta   90.00
_cell.angle_gamma   90.00
#
_symmetry.space_group_name_H-M   'P 1'
#
loop_
_entity.id
_entity.type
_entity.pdbx_description
1 polymer ?
#
loop_
_entity_poly.entity_id
_entity_poly.type
_entity_poly.pdbx_seq_one_letter_code
_entity_poly.pdbx_strand_id
1 'polypeptide(L)'
;MAKIYKQITDLIGKTPLVELGKFSASKGLDTPVIAKVEFFNPGGSVKDRIALAMIEDAEKKGILKPEATIIEPTSGNTGVGLALVSAVKGYHLILTMPETMSIERRNLVKAYGAEVRLTSGKDGMTGAIKAAEELRDSIPGAVILGQFVNPANPAKHYATTGPEIWEDTDGKVDIFVAGVGTGGTISGIAKYLKEQNPDVKVIAVEPATSAVLNGKQSGPHKIQGIGAGFVPKTYSSEYIDEVFDVQNDDAIKAGRDLAQTEGILVGISSGAAAFAATEIAKRPENKGKKIVALLPDTGERYLSTVLYAFEEYPL
;
A
#
# COMPACT_ATOMS: atom_id res chain seq x y z
N MET A 1 -19.09 -12.54 -25.53
CA MET A 1 -18.27 -13.67 -25.03
C MET A 1 -18.42 -13.76 -23.51
N ALA A 2 -18.53 -14.97 -22.96
CA ALA A 2 -18.60 -15.16 -21.50
C ALA A 2 -17.31 -14.64 -20.85
N LYS A 3 -17.44 -13.85 -19.77
CA LYS A 3 -16.31 -13.27 -19.02
C LYS A 3 -16.16 -14.03 -17.70
N ILE A 4 -15.62 -15.26 -17.79
CA ILE A 4 -15.37 -16.11 -16.63
C ILE A 4 -13.85 -16.16 -16.40
N TYR A 5 -13.40 -15.68 -15.23
CA TYR A 5 -12.01 -15.73 -14.82
C TYR A 5 -11.68 -17.13 -14.29
N LYS A 6 -10.46 -17.60 -14.53
CA LYS A 6 -10.04 -18.96 -14.13
C LYS A 6 -9.66 -19.00 -12.64
N GLN A 7 -9.14 -17.93 -12.12
CA GLN A 7 -8.67 -17.82 -10.73
C GLN A 7 -8.83 -16.40 -10.20
N ILE A 8 -8.89 -16.25 -8.89
CA ILE A 8 -9.11 -14.96 -8.26
C ILE A 8 -7.97 -13.96 -8.51
N THR A 9 -6.75 -14.43 -8.73
CA THR A 9 -5.59 -13.59 -9.06
C THR A 9 -5.69 -12.90 -10.42
N ASP A 10 -6.55 -13.39 -11.33
CA ASP A 10 -6.83 -12.74 -12.62
C ASP A 10 -7.58 -11.40 -12.45
N LEU A 11 -8.14 -11.15 -11.26
CA LEU A 11 -8.85 -9.93 -10.90
C LEU A 11 -7.95 -8.87 -10.25
N ILE A 12 -6.67 -9.18 -10.02
CA ILE A 12 -5.74 -8.22 -9.43
C ILE A 12 -5.45 -7.09 -10.42
N GLY A 13 -5.60 -5.86 -9.97
CA GLY A 13 -5.44 -4.66 -10.79
C GLY A 13 -6.75 -4.19 -11.42
N LYS A 14 -6.64 -3.29 -12.40
CA LYS A 14 -7.78 -2.62 -13.06
C LYS A 14 -8.76 -2.01 -12.05
N THR A 15 -8.22 -1.43 -11.00
CA THR A 15 -8.98 -0.77 -9.95
C THR A 15 -9.53 0.56 -10.44
N PRO A 16 -10.72 0.99 -9.97
CA PRO A 16 -11.37 2.20 -10.46
C PRO A 16 -10.71 3.49 -9.99
N LEU A 17 -10.95 4.56 -10.75
CA LEU A 17 -10.86 5.94 -10.30
C LEU A 17 -12.25 6.42 -9.86
N VAL A 18 -12.31 7.16 -8.73
CA VAL A 18 -13.55 7.73 -8.20
C VAL A 18 -13.34 9.19 -7.84
N GLU A 19 -14.20 10.08 -8.30
CA GLU A 19 -14.18 11.49 -7.86
C GLU A 19 -14.69 11.60 -6.42
N LEU A 20 -13.92 12.27 -5.57
CA LEU A 20 -14.27 12.54 -4.17
C LEU A 20 -15.04 13.87 -4.08
N GLY A 21 -16.22 13.94 -4.68
CA GLY A 21 -16.95 15.19 -4.87
C GLY A 21 -17.41 15.84 -3.55
N LYS A 22 -18.09 15.08 -2.68
CA LYS A 22 -18.58 15.59 -1.39
C LYS A 22 -17.44 15.84 -0.41
N PHE A 23 -16.46 14.94 -0.39
CA PHE A 23 -15.25 15.10 0.42
C PHE A 23 -14.53 16.40 0.06
N SER A 24 -14.25 16.62 -1.23
CA SER A 24 -13.56 17.80 -1.73
C SER A 24 -14.34 19.10 -1.47
N ALA A 25 -15.66 19.09 -1.71
CA ALA A 25 -16.52 20.22 -1.41
C ALA A 25 -16.51 20.56 0.09
N SER A 26 -16.51 19.56 0.98
CA SER A 26 -16.41 19.78 2.44
C SER A 26 -15.09 20.42 2.87
N LYS A 27 -14.07 20.37 2.02
CA LYS A 27 -12.76 21.00 2.23
C LYS A 27 -12.59 22.33 1.49
N GLY A 28 -13.65 22.80 0.82
CA GLY A 28 -13.67 24.07 0.08
C GLY A 28 -12.96 24.01 -1.27
N LEU A 29 -12.88 22.85 -1.89
CA LEU A 29 -12.28 22.67 -3.22
C LEU A 29 -13.33 22.78 -4.32
N ASP A 30 -13.03 23.57 -5.35
CA ASP A 30 -13.86 23.72 -6.57
C ASP A 30 -13.69 22.51 -7.52
N THR A 31 -12.49 21.90 -7.51
CA THR A 31 -12.16 20.73 -8.34
C THR A 31 -11.99 19.52 -7.42
N PRO A 32 -12.73 18.42 -7.66
CA PRO A 32 -12.64 17.25 -6.80
C PRO A 32 -11.28 16.53 -6.95
N VAL A 33 -10.76 16.02 -5.85
CA VAL A 33 -9.67 15.03 -5.85
C VAL A 33 -10.21 13.73 -6.39
N ILE A 34 -9.41 13.02 -7.18
CA ILE A 34 -9.72 11.70 -7.74
C ILE A 34 -9.00 10.63 -6.93
N ALA A 35 -9.70 9.62 -6.51
CA ALA A 35 -9.15 8.48 -5.77
C ALA A 35 -8.87 7.29 -6.69
N LYS A 36 -7.65 6.75 -6.69
CA LYS A 36 -7.35 5.40 -7.19
C LYS A 36 -7.62 4.41 -6.08
N VAL A 37 -8.70 3.64 -6.20
CA VAL A 37 -9.27 2.85 -5.09
C VAL A 37 -8.76 1.42 -5.12
N GLU A 38 -7.66 1.14 -4.43
CA GLU A 38 -6.94 -0.13 -4.48
C GLU A 38 -7.57 -1.26 -3.64
N PHE A 39 -8.58 -0.98 -2.81
CA PHE A 39 -9.29 -2.05 -2.10
C PHE A 39 -10.19 -2.91 -3.00
N PHE A 40 -10.38 -2.53 -4.25
CA PHE A 40 -11.04 -3.39 -5.25
C PHE A 40 -10.18 -4.58 -5.70
N ASN A 41 -8.90 -4.62 -5.35
CA ASN A 41 -8.14 -5.86 -5.48
C ASN A 41 -8.75 -6.98 -4.61
N PRO A 42 -8.69 -8.25 -5.02
CA PRO A 42 -9.35 -9.38 -4.33
C PRO A 42 -8.99 -9.53 -2.86
N GLY A 43 -7.73 -9.27 -2.50
CA GLY A 43 -7.25 -9.27 -1.12
C GLY A 43 -7.44 -7.93 -0.40
N GLY A 44 -8.13 -6.96 -1.02
CA GLY A 44 -8.53 -5.68 -0.43
C GLY A 44 -7.39 -4.65 -0.31
N SER A 45 -6.31 -4.77 -1.06
CA SER A 45 -5.25 -3.76 -1.04
C SER A 45 -4.37 -3.73 -2.28
N VAL A 46 -3.64 -2.63 -2.44
CA VAL A 46 -2.59 -2.43 -3.46
C VAL A 46 -1.50 -3.51 -3.42
N LYS A 47 -1.32 -4.18 -2.27
CA LYS A 47 -0.26 -5.18 -2.07
C LYS A 47 -0.52 -6.51 -2.79
N ASP A 48 -1.75 -6.78 -3.20
CA ASP A 48 -2.05 -7.94 -4.03
C ASP A 48 -1.24 -7.92 -5.32
N ARG A 49 -1.07 -6.71 -5.90
CA ARG A 49 -0.28 -6.51 -7.12
C ARG A 49 1.16 -6.96 -6.97
N ILE A 50 1.82 -6.51 -5.91
CA ILE A 50 3.24 -6.84 -5.69
C ILE A 50 3.43 -8.26 -5.17
N ALA A 51 2.48 -8.80 -4.42
CA ALA A 51 2.51 -10.20 -3.97
C ALA A 51 2.54 -11.15 -5.19
N LEU A 52 1.62 -10.94 -6.13
CA LEU A 52 1.60 -11.72 -7.38
C LEU A 52 2.89 -11.51 -8.18
N ALA A 53 3.33 -10.25 -8.35
CA ALA A 53 4.50 -9.95 -9.17
C ALA A 53 5.81 -10.51 -8.60
N MET A 54 6.01 -10.45 -7.28
CA MET A 54 7.22 -10.98 -6.65
C MET A 54 7.28 -12.52 -6.74
N ILE A 55 6.14 -13.19 -6.59
CA ILE A 55 6.06 -14.66 -6.76
C ILE A 55 6.34 -15.03 -8.22
N GLU A 56 5.67 -14.40 -9.18
CA GLU A 56 5.86 -14.69 -10.61
C GLU A 56 7.28 -14.39 -11.11
N ASP A 57 7.89 -13.32 -10.61
CA ASP A 57 9.29 -12.99 -10.92
C ASP A 57 10.26 -14.05 -10.37
N ALA A 58 10.02 -14.51 -9.13
CA ALA A 58 10.82 -15.56 -8.51
C ALA A 58 10.66 -16.92 -9.23
N GLU A 59 9.45 -17.27 -9.68
CA GLU A 59 9.17 -18.43 -10.53
C GLU A 59 9.93 -18.34 -11.86
N LYS A 60 9.79 -17.21 -12.55
CA LYS A 60 10.43 -16.96 -13.84
C LYS A 60 11.96 -17.05 -13.78
N LYS A 61 12.55 -16.58 -12.68
CA LYS A 61 14.00 -16.65 -12.42
C LYS A 61 14.45 -18.02 -11.94
N GLY A 62 13.52 -18.96 -11.70
CA GLY A 62 13.82 -20.29 -11.16
C GLY A 62 14.30 -20.28 -9.71
N ILE A 63 14.12 -19.16 -9.01
CA ILE A 63 14.43 -19.01 -7.57
C ILE A 63 13.37 -19.75 -6.73
N LEU A 64 12.10 -19.57 -7.08
CA LEU A 64 10.97 -20.24 -6.43
C LEU A 64 10.58 -21.48 -7.23
N LYS A 65 10.74 -22.65 -6.63
CA LYS A 65 10.37 -23.94 -7.22
C LYS A 65 8.92 -24.30 -6.86
N PRO A 66 8.25 -25.18 -7.63
CA PRO A 66 6.96 -25.74 -7.23
C PRO A 66 7.01 -26.28 -5.80
N GLU A 67 5.96 -26.06 -5.01
CA GLU A 67 5.82 -26.49 -3.62
C GLU A 67 6.85 -25.90 -2.62
N ALA A 68 7.68 -24.96 -3.06
CA ALA A 68 8.64 -24.32 -2.17
C ALA A 68 7.96 -23.51 -1.07
N THR A 69 8.70 -23.26 0.01
CA THR A 69 8.24 -22.41 1.12
C THR A 69 8.61 -20.96 0.85
N ILE A 70 7.63 -20.08 0.90
CA ILE A 70 7.81 -18.63 0.89
C ILE A 70 7.81 -18.16 2.34
N ILE A 71 8.78 -17.32 2.70
CA ILE A 71 8.85 -16.69 4.02
C ILE A 71 8.87 -15.18 3.83
N GLU A 72 8.09 -14.44 4.60
CA GLU A 72 8.12 -12.97 4.53
C GLU A 72 7.93 -12.37 5.94
N PRO A 73 8.83 -11.47 6.37
CA PRO A 73 8.66 -10.73 7.62
C PRO A 73 7.69 -9.57 7.39
N THR A 74 6.42 -9.81 7.66
CA THR A 74 5.38 -8.78 7.50
C THR A 74 4.14 -9.10 8.32
N SER A 75 3.54 -8.05 8.87
CA SER A 75 2.24 -8.11 9.55
C SER A 75 1.15 -7.34 8.80
N GLY A 76 1.48 -6.79 7.64
CA GLY A 76 0.61 -5.89 6.89
C GLY A 76 -0.03 -6.53 5.66
N ASN A 77 -0.52 -5.67 4.78
CA ASN A 77 -1.23 -6.05 3.55
C ASN A 77 -0.41 -6.92 2.60
N THR A 78 0.92 -6.83 2.63
CA THR A 78 1.79 -7.71 1.84
C THR A 78 1.62 -9.17 2.25
N GLY A 79 1.53 -9.45 3.56
CA GLY A 79 1.26 -10.79 4.06
C GLY A 79 -0.08 -11.33 3.59
N VAL A 80 -1.11 -10.48 3.54
CA VAL A 80 -2.44 -10.87 3.03
C VAL A 80 -2.37 -11.19 1.53
N GLY A 81 -1.74 -10.33 0.73
CA GLY A 81 -1.58 -10.56 -0.71
C GLY A 81 -0.77 -11.84 -0.99
N LEU A 82 0.34 -12.05 -0.25
CA LEU A 82 1.13 -13.28 -0.36
C LEU A 82 0.32 -14.52 0.03
N ALA A 83 -0.48 -14.44 1.09
CA ALA A 83 -1.32 -15.55 1.53
C ALA A 83 -2.37 -15.92 0.48
N LEU A 84 -3.05 -14.92 -0.11
CA LEU A 84 -3.99 -15.11 -1.20
C LEU A 84 -3.32 -15.79 -2.42
N VAL A 85 -2.19 -15.25 -2.88
CA VAL A 85 -1.50 -15.77 -4.07
C VAL A 85 -0.91 -17.15 -3.81
N SER A 86 -0.34 -17.39 -2.61
CA SER A 86 0.20 -18.70 -2.22
C SER A 86 -0.89 -19.77 -2.17
N ALA A 87 -2.07 -19.44 -1.64
CA ALA A 87 -3.22 -20.35 -1.64
C ALA A 87 -3.64 -20.75 -3.07
N VAL A 88 -3.64 -19.81 -4.02
CA VAL A 88 -4.00 -20.08 -5.43
C VAL A 88 -2.92 -20.91 -6.15
N LYS A 89 -1.64 -20.63 -5.88
CA LYS A 89 -0.51 -21.26 -6.58
C LYS A 89 0.03 -22.52 -5.89
N GLY A 90 -0.47 -22.86 -4.70
CA GLY A 90 -0.05 -24.07 -3.96
C GLY A 90 1.29 -23.94 -3.24
N TYR A 91 1.71 -22.72 -2.86
CA TYR A 91 2.91 -22.51 -2.05
C TYR A 91 2.63 -22.59 -0.56
N HIS A 92 3.56 -23.15 0.20
CA HIS A 92 3.57 -23.01 1.64
C HIS A 92 4.09 -21.62 2.02
N LEU A 93 3.30 -20.86 2.78
CA LEU A 93 3.67 -19.50 3.22
C LEU A 93 3.85 -19.46 4.73
N ILE A 94 5.00 -18.94 5.16
CA ILE A 94 5.28 -18.64 6.57
C ILE A 94 5.46 -17.12 6.70
N LEU A 95 4.65 -16.50 7.56
CA LEU A 95 4.76 -15.09 7.90
C LEU A 95 5.34 -14.93 9.30
N THR A 96 6.43 -14.18 9.42
CA THR A 96 6.99 -13.82 10.73
C THR A 96 6.51 -12.42 11.12
N MET A 97 6.03 -12.27 12.35
CA MET A 97 5.53 -10.99 12.84
C MET A 97 5.60 -10.89 14.37
N PRO A 98 5.71 -9.67 14.92
CA PRO A 98 5.67 -9.48 16.37
C PRO A 98 4.34 -9.92 16.97
N GLU A 99 4.39 -10.47 18.19
CA GLU A 99 3.21 -10.89 18.95
C GLU A 99 2.25 -9.74 19.32
N THR A 100 2.68 -8.50 19.16
CA THR A 100 1.87 -7.30 19.37
C THR A 100 0.88 -7.04 18.23
N MET A 101 0.98 -7.79 17.12
CA MET A 101 0.03 -7.65 16.00
C MET A 101 -1.35 -8.19 16.38
N SER A 102 -2.40 -7.54 15.87
CA SER A 102 -3.78 -7.87 16.20
C SER A 102 -4.16 -9.29 15.79
N ILE A 103 -5.08 -9.89 16.55
CA ILE A 103 -5.58 -11.25 16.32
C ILE A 103 -6.28 -11.32 14.95
N GLU A 104 -7.00 -10.28 14.55
CA GLU A 104 -7.71 -10.21 13.27
C GLU A 104 -6.74 -10.35 12.10
N ARG A 105 -5.58 -9.68 12.15
CA ARG A 105 -4.55 -9.79 11.11
C ARG A 105 -3.97 -11.20 11.03
N ARG A 106 -3.72 -11.83 12.17
CA ARG A 106 -3.23 -13.21 12.24
C ARG A 106 -4.27 -14.19 11.68
N ASN A 107 -5.54 -14.01 12.06
CA ASN A 107 -6.63 -14.87 11.61
C ASN A 107 -6.87 -14.71 10.09
N LEU A 108 -6.77 -13.50 9.57
CA LEU A 108 -6.96 -13.25 8.13
C LEU A 108 -5.96 -14.05 7.27
N VAL A 109 -4.67 -13.99 7.59
CA VAL A 109 -3.66 -14.74 6.83
C VAL A 109 -3.74 -16.25 7.05
N LYS A 110 -4.11 -16.69 8.27
CA LYS A 110 -4.37 -18.10 8.58
C LYS A 110 -5.58 -18.65 7.82
N ALA A 111 -6.61 -17.84 7.59
CA ALA A 111 -7.77 -18.24 6.81
C ALA A 111 -7.41 -18.58 5.33
N TYR A 112 -6.36 -17.98 4.79
CA TYR A 112 -5.78 -18.35 3.50
C TYR A 112 -4.82 -19.56 3.57
N GLY A 113 -4.58 -20.14 4.76
CA GLY A 113 -3.69 -21.28 4.95
C GLY A 113 -2.24 -20.91 5.28
N ALA A 114 -1.91 -19.65 5.48
CA ALA A 114 -0.56 -19.25 5.86
C ALA A 114 -0.23 -19.66 7.31
N GLU A 115 1.01 -20.09 7.52
CA GLU A 115 1.58 -20.29 8.83
C GLU A 115 2.06 -18.95 9.41
N VAL A 116 1.77 -18.70 10.70
CA VAL A 116 2.21 -17.49 11.42
C VAL A 116 3.22 -17.88 12.49
N ARG A 117 4.40 -17.29 12.42
CA ARG A 117 5.45 -17.39 13.44
C ARG A 117 5.54 -16.07 14.20
N LEU A 118 5.14 -16.08 15.46
CA LEU A 118 5.21 -14.91 16.32
C LEU A 118 6.61 -14.75 16.90
N THR A 119 7.08 -13.52 16.92
CA THR A 119 8.34 -13.10 17.55
C THR A 119 8.07 -12.19 18.73
N SER A 120 9.06 -12.00 19.59
CA SER A 120 8.94 -11.12 20.76
C SER A 120 8.51 -9.71 20.35
N GLY A 121 7.52 -9.17 21.02
CA GLY A 121 7.06 -7.79 20.79
C GLY A 121 8.13 -6.74 21.08
N LYS A 122 9.08 -7.06 21.98
CA LYS A 122 10.19 -6.15 22.32
C LYS A 122 11.14 -5.92 21.13
N ASP A 123 11.32 -6.93 20.28
CA ASP A 123 12.23 -6.89 19.15
C ASP A 123 11.57 -6.30 17.87
N GLY A 124 10.26 -6.06 17.91
CA GLY A 124 9.51 -5.46 16.82
C GLY A 124 9.75 -6.15 15.47
N MET A 125 9.78 -5.37 14.39
CA MET A 125 10.03 -5.90 13.05
C MET A 125 11.45 -6.44 12.85
N THR A 126 12.45 -5.94 13.59
CA THR A 126 13.82 -6.47 13.53
C THR A 126 13.86 -7.93 13.96
N GLY A 127 13.13 -8.30 15.03
CA GLY A 127 12.99 -9.68 15.46
C GLY A 127 12.28 -10.56 14.43
N ALA A 128 11.24 -10.04 13.78
CA ALA A 128 10.54 -10.76 12.72
C ALA A 128 11.44 -11.01 11.49
N ILE A 129 12.25 -10.03 11.08
CA ILE A 129 13.22 -10.18 9.98
C ILE A 129 14.24 -11.27 10.31
N LYS A 130 14.84 -11.21 11.50
CA LYS A 130 15.80 -12.21 11.95
C LYS A 130 15.23 -13.62 11.95
N ALA A 131 14.00 -13.78 12.49
CA ALA A 131 13.32 -15.07 12.48
C ALA A 131 13.01 -15.58 11.06
N ALA A 132 12.68 -14.69 10.12
CA ALA A 132 12.48 -15.05 8.72
C ALA A 132 13.79 -15.57 8.09
N GLU A 133 14.91 -14.92 8.35
CA GLU A 133 16.23 -15.32 7.85
C GLU A 133 16.65 -16.68 8.43
N GLU A 134 16.50 -16.90 9.73
CA GLU A 134 16.77 -18.17 10.40
C GLU A 134 15.90 -19.31 9.83
N LEU A 135 14.62 -19.07 9.59
CA LEU A 135 13.72 -20.04 8.97
C LEU A 135 14.15 -20.36 7.53
N ARG A 136 14.46 -19.33 6.73
CA ARG A 136 14.96 -19.53 5.35
C ARG A 136 16.19 -20.44 5.34
N ASP A 137 17.13 -20.21 6.24
CA ASP A 137 18.40 -20.96 6.27
C ASP A 137 18.20 -22.39 6.79
N SER A 138 17.13 -22.65 7.55
CA SER A 138 16.78 -23.98 8.10
C SER A 138 15.91 -24.82 7.16
N ILE A 139 15.17 -24.19 6.22
CA ILE A 139 14.24 -24.90 5.33
C ILE A 139 14.83 -24.96 3.91
N PRO A 140 15.22 -26.14 3.42
CA PRO A 140 15.79 -26.27 2.07
C PRO A 140 14.88 -25.70 0.98
N GLY A 141 15.41 -24.78 0.16
CA GLY A 141 14.67 -24.18 -0.93
C GLY A 141 13.67 -23.09 -0.54
N ALA A 142 13.62 -22.68 0.74
CA ALA A 142 12.80 -21.57 1.16
C ALA A 142 13.32 -20.23 0.63
N VAL A 143 12.39 -19.32 0.32
CA VAL A 143 12.67 -18.02 -0.31
C VAL A 143 12.02 -16.88 0.49
N ILE A 144 12.80 -15.82 0.75
CA ILE A 144 12.28 -14.52 1.19
C ILE A 144 12.15 -13.63 -0.04
N LEU A 145 10.96 -13.09 -0.30
CA LEU A 145 10.71 -12.24 -1.48
C LEU A 145 11.21 -10.81 -1.30
N GLY A 146 11.13 -10.25 -0.09
CA GLY A 146 11.77 -9.00 0.29
C GLY A 146 11.16 -7.75 -0.32
N GLN A 147 9.95 -7.38 0.08
CA GLN A 147 9.17 -6.27 -0.49
C GLN A 147 9.89 -4.91 -0.55
N PHE A 148 10.84 -4.64 0.36
CA PHE A 148 11.57 -3.36 0.44
C PHE A 148 12.77 -3.26 -0.51
N VAL A 149 13.18 -4.38 -1.11
CA VAL A 149 14.37 -4.48 -1.96
C VAL A 149 14.11 -5.13 -3.30
N ASN A 150 12.96 -5.76 -3.48
CA ASN A 150 12.63 -6.53 -4.66
C ASN A 150 12.20 -5.62 -5.83
N PRO A 151 12.92 -5.62 -6.96
CA PRO A 151 12.61 -4.75 -8.10
C PRO A 151 11.27 -5.10 -8.80
N ALA A 152 10.73 -6.30 -8.60
CA ALA A 152 9.41 -6.68 -9.12
C ALA A 152 8.28 -5.81 -8.52
N ASN A 153 8.50 -5.24 -7.33
CA ASN A 153 7.56 -4.34 -6.68
C ASN A 153 7.33 -3.06 -7.52
N PRO A 154 8.29 -2.15 -7.71
CA PRO A 154 8.05 -0.96 -8.54
C PRO A 154 7.77 -1.32 -10.00
N ALA A 155 8.37 -2.39 -10.55
CA ALA A 155 8.13 -2.83 -11.92
C ALA A 155 6.65 -3.19 -12.17
N LYS A 156 5.97 -3.80 -11.20
CA LYS A 156 4.52 -4.12 -11.32
C LYS A 156 3.68 -2.85 -11.43
N HIS A 157 3.97 -1.84 -10.62
CA HIS A 157 3.25 -0.57 -10.64
C HIS A 157 3.53 0.23 -11.92
N TYR A 158 4.75 0.19 -12.42
CA TYR A 158 5.10 0.75 -13.72
C TYR A 158 4.32 0.08 -14.86
N ALA A 159 4.22 -1.23 -14.84
CA ALA A 159 3.56 -2.00 -15.89
C ALA A 159 2.02 -2.01 -15.82
N THR A 160 1.42 -1.67 -14.68
CA THR A 160 -0.04 -1.78 -14.49
C THR A 160 -0.67 -0.52 -13.91
N THR A 161 -0.35 -0.15 -12.68
CA THR A 161 -1.06 0.92 -11.96
C THR A 161 -0.84 2.30 -12.61
N GLY A 162 0.37 2.57 -13.08
CA GLY A 162 0.69 3.79 -13.85
C GLY A 162 -0.12 3.90 -15.13
N PRO A 163 -0.08 2.89 -16.03
CA PRO A 163 -0.94 2.83 -17.21
C PRO A 163 -2.42 3.00 -16.92
N GLU A 164 -2.96 2.28 -15.90
CA GLU A 164 -4.36 2.40 -15.51
C GLU A 164 -4.74 3.84 -15.15
N ILE A 165 -3.93 4.54 -14.36
CA ILE A 165 -4.19 5.94 -14.00
C ILE A 165 -4.17 6.83 -15.25
N TRP A 166 -3.19 6.64 -16.13
CA TRP A 166 -3.04 7.43 -17.35
C TRP A 166 -4.21 7.23 -18.31
N GLU A 167 -4.58 5.99 -18.58
CA GLU A 167 -5.68 5.62 -19.47
C GLU A 167 -7.03 6.09 -18.90
N ASP A 168 -7.32 5.83 -17.63
CA ASP A 168 -8.59 6.18 -16.98
C ASP A 168 -8.78 7.71 -16.82
N THR A 169 -7.71 8.51 -16.99
CA THR A 169 -7.78 9.98 -16.99
C THR A 169 -7.69 10.61 -18.38
N ASP A 170 -7.70 9.82 -19.46
CA ASP A 170 -7.40 10.26 -20.84
C ASP A 170 -6.08 11.03 -20.92
N GLY A 171 -5.06 10.62 -20.17
CA GLY A 171 -3.77 11.28 -20.09
C GLY A 171 -3.78 12.66 -19.41
N LYS A 172 -4.82 12.98 -18.66
CA LYS A 172 -5.01 14.32 -18.05
C LYS A 172 -4.83 14.27 -16.54
N VAL A 173 -3.72 13.73 -16.05
CA VAL A 173 -3.31 13.84 -14.65
C VAL A 173 -2.24 14.89 -14.49
N ASP A 174 -2.46 15.89 -13.62
CA ASP A 174 -1.49 16.94 -13.34
C ASP A 174 -0.64 16.64 -12.11
N ILE A 175 -1.26 16.03 -11.08
CA ILE A 175 -0.59 15.73 -9.80
C ILE A 175 -0.98 14.32 -9.35
N PHE A 176 0.01 13.52 -8.97
CA PHE A 176 -0.19 12.21 -8.35
C PHE A 176 0.31 12.22 -6.90
N VAL A 177 -0.51 11.71 -5.98
CA VAL A 177 -0.23 11.70 -4.52
C VAL A 177 -0.32 10.28 -4.00
N ALA A 178 0.71 9.80 -3.32
CA ALA A 178 0.70 8.47 -2.70
C ALA A 178 1.56 8.38 -1.44
N GLY A 179 1.11 7.60 -0.45
CA GLY A 179 1.87 7.27 0.74
C GLY A 179 3.04 6.33 0.46
N VAL A 180 4.14 6.52 1.19
CA VAL A 180 5.37 5.74 1.04
C VAL A 180 5.55 4.74 2.19
N GLY A 181 5.27 3.46 1.90
CA GLY A 181 5.64 2.32 2.75
C GLY A 181 6.92 1.69 2.23
N THR A 182 6.80 0.81 1.22
CA THR A 182 7.98 0.25 0.51
C THR A 182 8.54 1.19 -0.54
N GLY A 183 7.79 2.21 -0.95
CA GLY A 183 8.17 3.13 -2.03
C GLY A 183 7.91 2.59 -3.44
N GLY A 184 7.70 1.28 -3.60
CA GLY A 184 7.53 0.68 -4.93
C GLY A 184 6.31 1.19 -5.69
N THR A 185 5.19 1.43 -5.00
CA THR A 185 3.95 1.94 -5.61
C THR A 185 4.19 3.30 -6.26
N ILE A 186 4.65 4.27 -5.47
CA ILE A 186 4.87 5.63 -5.98
C ILE A 186 5.98 5.67 -7.03
N SER A 187 7.07 4.95 -6.83
CA SER A 187 8.21 4.95 -7.77
C SER A 187 7.84 4.37 -9.13
N GLY A 188 7.13 3.24 -9.14
CA GLY A 188 6.69 2.63 -10.40
C GLY A 188 5.68 3.50 -11.16
N ILE A 189 4.69 4.04 -10.45
CA ILE A 189 3.68 4.94 -11.05
C ILE A 189 4.33 6.23 -11.53
N ALA A 190 5.15 6.88 -10.70
CA ALA A 190 5.83 8.13 -11.03
C ALA A 190 6.70 8.01 -12.28
N LYS A 191 7.51 6.96 -12.35
CA LYS A 191 8.32 6.68 -13.55
C LYS A 191 7.46 6.64 -14.79
N TYR A 192 6.37 5.85 -14.78
CA TYR A 192 5.48 5.74 -15.92
C TYR A 192 4.83 7.08 -16.29
N LEU A 193 4.25 7.79 -15.31
CA LEU A 193 3.57 9.07 -15.56
C LEU A 193 4.51 10.14 -16.13
N LYS A 194 5.74 10.24 -15.58
CA LYS A 194 6.73 11.20 -16.07
C LYS A 194 7.29 10.85 -17.45
N GLU A 195 7.31 9.58 -17.84
CA GLU A 195 7.64 9.17 -19.21
C GLU A 195 6.53 9.55 -20.21
N GLN A 196 5.26 9.57 -19.77
CA GLN A 196 4.15 10.04 -20.61
C GLN A 196 4.07 11.56 -20.66
N ASN A 197 4.23 12.23 -19.51
CA ASN A 197 4.25 13.68 -19.39
C ASN A 197 5.19 14.11 -18.25
N PRO A 198 6.36 14.69 -18.54
CA PRO A 198 7.34 15.10 -17.54
C PRO A 198 6.83 16.21 -16.60
N ASP A 199 5.77 16.94 -16.98
CA ASP A 199 5.18 18.01 -16.16
C ASP A 199 4.27 17.48 -15.03
N VAL A 200 3.91 16.20 -15.04
CA VAL A 200 3.16 15.59 -13.94
C VAL A 200 3.95 15.74 -12.63
N LYS A 201 3.34 16.35 -11.63
CA LYS A 201 3.92 16.46 -10.29
C LYS A 201 3.62 15.22 -9.47
N VAL A 202 4.63 14.70 -8.77
CA VAL A 202 4.50 13.52 -7.92
C VAL A 202 4.82 13.88 -6.48
N ILE A 203 3.83 13.69 -5.60
CA ILE A 203 3.92 14.02 -4.18
C ILE A 203 3.95 12.74 -3.36
N ALA A 204 5.06 12.49 -2.71
CA ALA A 204 5.20 11.41 -1.74
C ALA A 204 4.62 11.85 -0.39
N VAL A 205 3.97 10.94 0.33
CA VAL A 205 3.40 11.22 1.65
C VAL A 205 4.06 10.35 2.70
N GLU A 206 4.53 10.97 3.78
CA GLU A 206 5.09 10.28 4.95
C GLU A 206 4.53 10.83 6.27
N PRO A 207 4.64 10.07 7.38
CA PRO A 207 4.21 10.58 8.69
C PRO A 207 5.13 11.70 9.18
N ALA A 208 4.57 12.81 9.63
CA ALA A 208 5.33 13.97 10.13
C ALA A 208 6.25 13.64 11.32
N THR A 209 5.87 12.65 12.16
CA THR A 209 6.68 12.20 13.30
C THR A 209 7.76 11.18 12.91
N SER A 210 7.82 10.76 11.63
CA SER A 210 8.78 9.81 11.09
C SER A 210 9.17 10.20 9.64
N ALA A 211 9.54 11.46 9.43
CA ALA A 211 9.75 12.07 8.12
C ALA A 211 11.16 11.80 7.59
N VAL A 212 11.49 10.52 7.37
CA VAL A 212 12.82 10.08 6.96
C VAL A 212 13.15 10.43 5.50
N LEU A 213 12.15 10.55 4.63
CA LEU A 213 12.33 10.97 3.25
C LEU A 213 12.70 12.46 3.16
N ASN A 214 12.22 13.26 4.11
CA ASN A 214 12.61 14.67 4.30
C ASN A 214 13.88 14.83 5.16
N GLY A 215 14.65 13.74 5.39
CA GLY A 215 15.92 13.78 6.10
C GLY A 215 15.81 13.93 7.62
N LYS A 216 14.61 13.76 8.21
CA LYS A 216 14.41 13.78 9.67
C LYS A 216 14.62 12.38 10.27
N GLN A 217 14.67 12.30 11.58
CA GLN A 217 14.78 11.03 12.30
C GLN A 217 13.46 10.25 12.23
N SER A 218 13.57 8.92 12.21
CA SER A 218 12.40 8.05 12.37
C SER A 218 11.83 8.15 13.78
N GLY A 219 10.49 8.04 13.88
CA GLY A 219 9.79 8.09 15.15
C GLY A 219 8.47 7.30 15.12
N PRO A 220 7.84 7.12 16.28
CA PRO A 220 6.56 6.42 16.35
C PRO A 220 5.44 7.24 15.67
N HIS A 221 4.56 6.54 14.97
CA HIS A 221 3.37 7.12 14.33
C HIS A 221 2.21 6.13 14.30
N LYS A 222 0.99 6.63 14.03
CA LYS A 222 -0.24 5.83 13.96
C LYS A 222 -0.67 5.48 12.54
N ILE A 223 0.01 6.00 11.51
CA ILE A 223 -0.37 5.82 10.10
C ILE A 223 0.17 4.47 9.60
N GLN A 224 -0.57 3.40 9.87
CA GLN A 224 -0.18 2.04 9.44
C GLN A 224 -0.09 1.96 7.91
N GLY A 225 0.91 1.22 7.42
CA GLY A 225 1.11 0.95 5.99
C GLY A 225 2.11 1.85 5.28
N ILE A 226 2.48 2.98 5.90
CA ILE A 226 3.53 3.90 5.41
C ILE A 226 4.53 4.20 6.53
N GLY A 227 5.60 4.94 6.23
CA GLY A 227 6.57 5.36 7.24
C GLY A 227 7.39 4.20 7.81
N ALA A 228 8.15 3.49 6.96
CA ALA A 228 8.93 2.32 7.36
C ALA A 228 10.07 2.61 8.36
N GLY A 229 10.38 3.90 8.61
CA GLY A 229 11.46 4.32 9.50
C GLY A 229 12.85 4.35 8.84
N PHE A 230 12.91 4.02 7.57
CA PHE A 230 14.11 4.10 6.72
C PHE A 230 13.71 4.36 5.26
N VAL A 231 14.66 4.74 4.41
CA VAL A 231 14.44 4.90 2.97
C VAL A 231 14.57 3.54 2.28
N PRO A 232 13.48 2.98 1.72
CA PRO A 232 13.52 1.66 1.07
C PRO A 232 14.33 1.68 -0.24
N LYS A 233 14.95 0.54 -0.60
CA LYS A 233 15.66 0.41 -1.89
C LYS A 233 14.73 0.45 -3.11
N THR A 234 13.45 0.17 -2.93
CA THR A 234 12.42 0.27 -3.97
C THR A 234 11.84 1.67 -4.15
N TYR A 235 12.31 2.65 -3.36
CA TYR A 235 11.96 4.06 -3.51
C TYR A 235 12.96 4.79 -4.41
N SER A 236 12.46 5.45 -5.47
CA SER A 236 13.25 6.21 -6.44
C SER A 236 12.93 7.71 -6.30
N SER A 237 13.75 8.43 -5.56
CA SER A 237 13.54 9.87 -5.29
C SER A 237 13.64 10.73 -6.54
N GLU A 238 14.29 10.25 -7.60
CA GLU A 238 14.45 10.94 -8.89
C GLU A 238 13.15 11.29 -9.61
N TYR A 239 12.06 10.55 -9.29
CA TYR A 239 10.73 10.79 -9.88
C TYR A 239 9.79 11.58 -8.96
N ILE A 240 10.27 12.00 -7.78
CA ILE A 240 9.45 12.65 -6.74
C ILE A 240 9.75 14.16 -6.74
N ASP A 241 8.69 14.96 -6.87
CA ASP A 241 8.84 16.42 -6.88
C ASP A 241 8.75 17.02 -5.46
N GLU A 242 7.99 16.38 -4.57
CA GLU A 242 7.80 16.85 -3.20
C GLU A 242 7.53 15.68 -2.25
N VAL A 243 7.96 15.81 -0.99
CA VAL A 243 7.56 14.90 0.10
C VAL A 243 6.72 15.71 1.09
N PHE A 244 5.48 15.29 1.30
CA PHE A 244 4.50 15.93 2.17
C PHE A 244 4.37 15.18 3.51
N ASP A 245 4.62 15.88 4.62
CA ASP A 245 4.52 15.34 5.97
C ASP A 245 3.07 15.44 6.47
N VAL A 246 2.44 14.32 6.86
CA VAL A 246 1.07 14.28 7.39
C VAL A 246 1.06 13.94 8.88
N GLN A 247 0.29 14.70 9.67
CA GLN A 247 0.05 14.40 11.09
C GLN A 247 -0.88 13.20 11.25
N ASN A 248 -0.73 12.46 12.35
CA ASN A 248 -1.58 11.29 12.64
C ASN A 248 -3.08 11.64 12.66
N ASP A 249 -3.43 12.73 13.31
CA ASP A 249 -4.82 13.12 13.49
C ASP A 249 -5.47 13.60 12.19
N ASP A 250 -4.70 14.27 11.32
CA ASP A 250 -5.17 14.66 9.98
C ASP A 250 -5.48 13.46 9.11
N ALA A 251 -4.60 12.44 9.14
CA ALA A 251 -4.82 11.19 8.43
C ALA A 251 -6.07 10.44 8.93
N ILE A 252 -6.24 10.35 10.25
CA ILE A 252 -7.38 9.70 10.88
C ILE A 252 -8.68 10.45 10.53
N LYS A 253 -8.69 11.77 10.68
CA LYS A 253 -9.85 12.59 10.36
C LYS A 253 -10.25 12.46 8.89
N ALA A 254 -9.30 12.58 7.97
CA ALA A 254 -9.58 12.45 6.55
C ALA A 254 -10.10 11.04 6.17
N GLY A 255 -9.58 9.98 6.81
CA GLY A 255 -10.11 8.62 6.61
C GLY A 255 -11.56 8.45 7.05
N ARG A 256 -11.93 9.05 8.21
CA ARG A 256 -13.33 9.08 8.67
C ARG A 256 -14.24 9.92 7.76
N ASP A 257 -13.75 11.09 7.34
CA ASP A 257 -14.49 11.97 6.44
C ASP A 257 -14.79 11.28 5.09
N LEU A 258 -13.85 10.52 4.53
CA LEU A 258 -14.06 9.71 3.30
C LEU A 258 -15.20 8.69 3.48
N ALA A 259 -15.23 7.98 4.60
CA ALA A 259 -16.30 7.02 4.88
C ALA A 259 -17.66 7.72 5.01
N GLN A 260 -17.72 8.86 5.69
CA GLN A 260 -18.96 9.57 5.99
C GLN A 260 -19.50 10.36 4.80
N THR A 261 -18.63 10.90 3.93
CA THR A 261 -19.04 11.75 2.81
C THR A 261 -19.20 10.99 1.50
N GLU A 262 -18.33 10.01 1.25
CA GLU A 262 -18.27 9.26 -0.03
C GLU A 262 -18.70 7.80 0.10
N GLY A 263 -18.89 7.29 1.32
CA GLY A 263 -19.12 5.86 1.54
C GLY A 263 -17.90 4.98 1.26
N ILE A 264 -16.70 5.58 1.24
CA ILE A 264 -15.44 4.90 0.95
C ILE A 264 -14.72 4.58 2.26
N LEU A 265 -14.89 3.34 2.75
CA LEU A 265 -14.26 2.86 3.98
C LEU A 265 -12.82 2.44 3.70
N VAL A 266 -11.85 3.16 4.25
CA VAL A 266 -10.41 3.02 3.93
C VAL A 266 -9.54 2.93 5.18
N GLY A 267 -8.27 2.50 4.99
CA GLY A 267 -7.27 2.50 6.04
C GLY A 267 -6.66 3.90 6.30
N ILE A 268 -5.85 4.00 7.36
CA ILE A 268 -5.29 5.29 7.84
C ILE A 268 -4.39 5.93 6.77
N SER A 269 -3.59 5.16 6.05
CA SER A 269 -2.72 5.68 4.99
C SER A 269 -3.48 6.23 3.78
N SER A 270 -4.70 5.75 3.53
CA SER A 270 -5.61 6.34 2.54
C SER A 270 -6.08 7.73 2.97
N GLY A 271 -6.41 7.88 4.26
CA GLY A 271 -6.71 9.18 4.84
C GLY A 271 -5.54 10.16 4.73
N ALA A 272 -4.31 9.69 4.97
CA ALA A 272 -3.10 10.49 4.80
C ALA A 272 -2.93 10.99 3.35
N ALA A 273 -3.11 10.10 2.36
CA ALA A 273 -3.02 10.47 0.94
C ALA A 273 -4.12 11.46 0.53
N ALA A 274 -5.36 11.25 0.98
CA ALA A 274 -6.48 12.15 0.70
C ALA A 274 -6.30 13.52 1.37
N PHE A 275 -5.80 13.57 2.60
CA PHE A 275 -5.46 14.83 3.28
C PHE A 275 -4.38 15.59 2.51
N ALA A 276 -3.27 14.95 2.20
CA ALA A 276 -2.19 15.57 1.44
C ALA A 276 -2.68 16.11 0.08
N ALA A 277 -3.46 15.31 -0.67
CA ALA A 277 -4.04 15.74 -1.93
C ALA A 277 -4.95 16.98 -1.78
N THR A 278 -5.71 17.06 -0.68
CA THR A 278 -6.55 18.22 -0.35
C THR A 278 -5.70 19.47 -0.11
N GLU A 279 -4.65 19.37 0.70
CA GLU A 279 -3.77 20.50 0.99
C GLU A 279 -2.99 20.98 -0.24
N ILE A 280 -2.57 20.03 -1.09
CA ILE A 280 -1.97 20.35 -2.40
C ILE A 280 -2.98 21.05 -3.33
N ALA A 281 -4.25 20.62 -3.35
CA ALA A 281 -5.30 21.21 -4.17
C ALA A 281 -5.66 22.64 -3.76
N LYS A 282 -5.53 23.00 -2.48
CA LYS A 282 -5.78 24.34 -1.96
C LYS A 282 -4.76 25.39 -2.40
N ARG A 283 -3.60 24.96 -2.87
CA ARG A 283 -2.55 25.88 -3.31
C ARG A 283 -3.01 26.66 -4.56
N PRO A 284 -2.83 27.98 -4.62
CA PRO A 284 -3.31 28.79 -5.74
C PRO A 284 -2.84 28.32 -7.12
N GLU A 285 -1.59 27.85 -7.20
CA GLU A 285 -0.96 27.32 -8.44
C GLU A 285 -1.56 26.01 -8.91
N ASN A 286 -2.32 25.32 -8.04
CA ASN A 286 -2.95 24.05 -8.36
C ASN A 286 -4.46 24.17 -8.62
N LYS A 287 -5.00 25.37 -8.64
CA LYS A 287 -6.42 25.59 -8.92
C LYS A 287 -6.82 25.00 -10.26
N GLY A 288 -7.84 24.16 -10.28
CA GLY A 288 -8.35 23.49 -11.49
C GLY A 288 -7.52 22.29 -11.98
N LYS A 289 -6.42 21.96 -11.31
CA LYS A 289 -5.59 20.79 -11.67
C LYS A 289 -6.28 19.50 -11.29
N LYS A 290 -6.07 18.47 -12.12
CA LYS A 290 -6.53 17.12 -11.87
C LYS A 290 -5.54 16.39 -10.97
N ILE A 291 -5.96 16.11 -9.73
CA ILE A 291 -5.14 15.48 -8.69
C ILE A 291 -5.65 14.07 -8.44
N VAL A 292 -4.78 13.07 -8.59
CA VAL A 292 -5.08 11.66 -8.29
C VAL A 292 -4.37 11.25 -7.02
N ALA A 293 -5.12 10.79 -6.02
CA ALA A 293 -4.61 10.23 -4.76
C ALA A 293 -4.82 8.71 -4.74
N LEU A 294 -3.79 7.94 -4.40
CA LEU A 294 -3.91 6.49 -4.26
C LEU A 294 -4.37 6.14 -2.85
N LEU A 295 -5.52 5.43 -2.75
CA LEU A 295 -6.09 4.89 -1.52
C LEU A 295 -5.76 3.39 -1.43
N PRO A 296 -4.76 2.99 -0.61
CA PRO A 296 -4.13 1.68 -0.76
C PRO A 296 -4.94 0.49 -0.28
N ASP A 297 -5.89 0.64 0.67
CA ASP A 297 -6.56 -0.52 1.25
C ASP A 297 -7.94 -0.23 1.86
N THR A 298 -8.66 -1.33 2.19
CA THR A 298 -9.96 -1.31 2.87
C THR A 298 -9.86 -0.90 4.33
N GLY A 299 -10.87 -0.20 4.84
CA GLY A 299 -10.99 0.19 6.24
C GLY A 299 -11.42 -0.92 7.20
N GLU A 300 -11.96 -2.03 6.72
CA GLU A 300 -12.42 -3.14 7.57
C GLU A 300 -11.30 -3.70 8.49
N ARG A 301 -10.05 -3.61 8.04
CA ARG A 301 -8.87 -4.02 8.81
C ARG A 301 -8.50 -3.08 9.94
N TYR A 302 -9.21 -1.96 10.09
CA TYR A 302 -8.91 -0.87 11.03
C TYR A 302 -10.05 -0.59 12.00
N LEU A 303 -11.12 -1.42 12.00
CA LEU A 303 -12.29 -1.23 12.87
C LEU A 303 -11.94 -1.32 14.37
N SER A 304 -10.91 -2.10 14.72
CA SER A 304 -10.35 -2.18 16.07
C SER A 304 -9.14 -1.26 16.31
N THR A 305 -9.05 -0.15 15.57
CA THR A 305 -7.95 0.82 15.72
C THR A 305 -8.49 2.22 16.00
N VAL A 306 -7.59 3.15 16.33
CA VAL A 306 -7.92 4.57 16.55
C VAL A 306 -8.63 5.23 15.36
N LEU A 307 -8.56 4.66 14.16
CA LEU A 307 -9.26 5.20 12.99
C LEU A 307 -10.78 5.18 13.18
N TYR A 308 -11.33 4.08 13.71
CA TYR A 308 -12.77 3.87 13.90
C TYR A 308 -13.16 3.69 15.38
N ALA A 309 -12.34 4.19 16.31
CA ALA A 309 -12.74 4.31 17.71
C ALA A 309 -13.81 5.42 17.86
N PHE A 310 -14.99 5.04 18.30
CA PHE A 310 -16.10 5.94 18.60
C PHE A 310 -16.30 6.01 20.11
N GLU A 311 -16.84 7.14 20.61
CA GLU A 311 -17.05 7.33 22.06
C GLU A 311 -18.00 6.28 22.64
N GLU A 312 -19.02 5.86 21.88
CA GLU A 312 -20.00 4.83 22.28
C GLU A 312 -19.41 3.41 22.33
N TYR A 313 -18.33 3.17 21.59
CA TYR A 313 -17.66 1.88 21.48
C TYR A 313 -16.13 2.07 21.64
N PRO A 314 -15.65 2.37 22.86
CA PRO A 314 -14.21 2.56 23.10
C PRO A 314 -13.45 1.25 22.88
N LEU A 315 -12.22 1.36 22.36
CA LEU A 315 -11.32 0.23 22.12
C LEU A 315 -10.76 -0.34 23.41
#